data_555dc02ede973a4f2ecd2ddda8481344
#
_entry.id   555dc02ede973a4f2ecd2ddda8481344
#
_cell.length_a   1.000
_cell.length_b   1.000
_cell.length_c   1.000
_cell.angle_alpha   90.00
_cell.angle_beta   90.00
_cell.angle_gamma   90.00
#
_symmetry.space_group_name_H-M   'P 1'
#
loop_
_entity.id
_entity.type
_entity.pdbx_description
1 polymer ?
#
loop_
_entity_poly.entity_id
_entity_poly.type
_entity_poly.pdbx_seq_one_letter_code
_entity_poly.pdbx_strand_id
1 'polypeptide(L)'
;MTAQIQADTALIENAQTQLDYATVKAPISGVVGLRQVDVGNIVNAATQTGIVTIVQIEPIAVIFTAPEDQLPNIKTALADGSPKTIALSTDGKRALSTGTLALINNQVDTSSGTVRLKAVFDNKDHALWPGQSVSTRLLIATLKDATVVPDDAVQHGPNGLYAYTVTPENKAELRTIKVTRSIDGRSVVDEGLSPGDRVITAGQFKVQPGTLVTTAVASSDQAKGAQE
;
A
#
# COMPACT_ATOMS: atom_id res chain seq x y z
N MET A 1 -20.80 -51.62 -40.46
CA MET A 1 -20.70 -51.70 -38.99
C MET A 1 -19.97 -50.53 -38.36
N THR A 2 -18.77 -50.14 -38.81
CA THR A 2 -18.01 -49.02 -38.20
C THR A 2 -18.75 -47.66 -38.26
N ALA A 3 -19.36 -47.33 -39.38
CA ALA A 3 -20.11 -46.06 -39.51
C ALA A 3 -21.35 -45.98 -38.60
N GLN A 4 -22.05 -47.10 -38.36
CA GLN A 4 -23.15 -47.14 -37.44
C GLN A 4 -22.72 -46.94 -35.99
N ILE A 5 -21.61 -47.56 -35.58
CA ILE A 5 -21.00 -47.39 -34.24
C ILE A 5 -20.60 -45.94 -34.05
N GLN A 6 -20.01 -45.30 -35.05
CA GLN A 6 -19.64 -43.86 -34.98
C GLN A 6 -20.86 -42.96 -34.83
N ALA A 7 -21.96 -43.23 -35.55
CA ALA A 7 -23.18 -42.48 -35.45
C ALA A 7 -23.84 -42.62 -34.05
N ASP A 8 -23.89 -43.84 -33.53
CA ASP A 8 -24.42 -44.12 -32.20
C ASP A 8 -23.58 -43.47 -31.09
N THR A 9 -22.25 -43.51 -31.24
CA THR A 9 -21.32 -42.82 -30.32
C THR A 9 -21.57 -41.29 -30.29
N ALA A 10 -21.75 -40.67 -31.46
CA ALA A 10 -22.02 -39.25 -31.57
C ALA A 10 -23.38 -38.86 -30.93
N LEU A 11 -24.38 -39.75 -31.03
CA LEU A 11 -25.67 -39.55 -30.35
C LEU A 11 -25.54 -39.61 -28.83
N ILE A 12 -24.74 -40.53 -28.31
CA ILE A 12 -24.46 -40.65 -26.87
C ILE A 12 -23.72 -39.40 -26.37
N GLU A 13 -22.69 -38.96 -27.08
CA GLU A 13 -21.91 -37.74 -26.73
C GLU A 13 -22.82 -36.49 -26.71
N ASN A 14 -23.71 -36.38 -27.68
CA ASN A 14 -24.71 -35.29 -27.73
C ASN A 14 -25.64 -35.33 -26.51
N ALA A 15 -26.23 -36.49 -26.20
CA ALA A 15 -27.07 -36.67 -25.04
C ALA A 15 -26.33 -36.38 -23.72
N GLN A 16 -25.06 -36.79 -23.61
CA GLN A 16 -24.23 -36.49 -22.46
C GLN A 16 -23.98 -34.99 -22.32
N THR A 17 -23.69 -34.31 -23.43
CA THR A 17 -23.48 -32.84 -23.43
C THR A 17 -24.76 -32.10 -22.98
N GLN A 18 -25.94 -32.56 -23.42
CA GLN A 18 -27.21 -31.98 -22.97
C GLN A 18 -27.46 -32.22 -21.47
N LEU A 19 -27.09 -33.38 -20.96
CA LEU A 19 -27.17 -33.68 -19.53
C LEU A 19 -26.22 -32.80 -18.72
N ASP A 20 -24.99 -32.58 -19.22
CA ASP A 20 -24.01 -31.72 -18.58
C ASP A 20 -24.49 -30.26 -18.50
N TYR A 21 -25.18 -29.77 -19.53
CA TYR A 21 -25.79 -28.44 -19.52
C TYR A 21 -26.94 -28.30 -18.51
N ALA A 22 -27.57 -29.39 -18.09
CA ALA A 22 -28.61 -29.38 -17.06
C ALA A 22 -27.99 -29.03 -15.66
N THR A 23 -26.67 -29.14 -15.50
CA THR A 23 -25.97 -28.78 -14.26
C THR A 23 -25.11 -27.57 -14.48
N VAL A 24 -25.58 -26.40 -14.06
CA VAL A 24 -24.83 -25.15 -14.16
C VAL A 24 -23.80 -25.06 -13.04
N LYS A 25 -22.51 -25.08 -13.40
CA LYS A 25 -21.38 -25.00 -12.45
C LYS A 25 -20.75 -23.61 -12.47
N ALA A 26 -20.20 -23.21 -11.32
CA ALA A 26 -19.41 -21.98 -11.22
C ALA A 26 -18.12 -22.10 -12.03
N PRO A 27 -17.81 -21.17 -12.95
CA PRO A 27 -16.60 -21.22 -13.76
C PRO A 27 -15.34 -20.85 -12.98
N ILE A 28 -15.49 -20.16 -11.85
CA ILE A 28 -14.40 -19.70 -10.96
C ILE A 28 -14.76 -19.95 -9.50
N SER A 29 -13.73 -20.08 -8.67
CA SER A 29 -13.89 -20.04 -7.22
C SER A 29 -14.05 -18.60 -6.75
N GLY A 30 -14.94 -18.34 -5.79
CA GLY A 30 -15.18 -16.99 -5.28
C GLY A 30 -16.39 -16.91 -4.37
N VAL A 31 -16.71 -15.69 -3.95
CA VAL A 31 -17.89 -15.41 -3.12
C VAL A 31 -19.09 -15.16 -4.01
N VAL A 32 -20.18 -15.85 -3.68
CA VAL A 32 -21.44 -15.77 -4.40
C VAL A 32 -22.25 -14.58 -3.88
N GLY A 33 -22.72 -13.75 -4.79
CA GLY A 33 -23.60 -12.62 -4.48
C GLY A 33 -25.07 -13.02 -4.30
N LEU A 34 -25.94 -12.04 -4.38
CA LEU A 34 -27.38 -12.28 -4.29
C LEU A 34 -27.90 -13.03 -5.52
N ARG A 35 -28.77 -13.99 -5.31
CA ARG A 35 -29.48 -14.69 -6.39
C ARG A 35 -30.41 -13.72 -7.11
N GLN A 36 -30.29 -13.65 -8.44
CA GLN A 36 -31.05 -12.71 -9.28
C GLN A 36 -32.32 -13.32 -9.88
N VAL A 37 -32.45 -14.64 -9.81
CA VAL A 37 -33.59 -15.37 -10.38
C VAL A 37 -34.13 -16.38 -9.36
N ASP A 38 -35.44 -16.58 -9.33
CA ASP A 38 -36.07 -17.52 -8.42
C ASP A 38 -36.33 -18.88 -9.09
N VAL A 39 -36.57 -19.90 -8.23
CA VAL A 39 -36.95 -21.25 -8.70
C VAL A 39 -38.25 -21.16 -9.45
N GLY A 40 -38.30 -21.75 -10.64
CA GLY A 40 -39.45 -21.70 -11.54
C GLY A 40 -39.35 -20.66 -12.64
N ASN A 41 -38.38 -19.74 -12.58
CA ASN A 41 -38.14 -18.78 -13.65
C ASN A 41 -37.34 -19.44 -14.79
N ILE A 42 -37.69 -19.10 -16.02
CA ILE A 42 -36.93 -19.50 -17.19
C ILE A 42 -35.74 -18.54 -17.35
N VAL A 43 -34.54 -19.10 -17.37
CA VAL A 43 -33.30 -18.35 -17.64
C VAL A 43 -32.89 -18.58 -19.08
N ASN A 44 -32.72 -17.49 -19.84
CA ASN A 44 -32.29 -17.55 -21.23
C ASN A 44 -30.92 -16.89 -21.39
N ALA A 45 -29.96 -17.62 -21.92
CA ALA A 45 -28.60 -17.12 -22.17
C ALA A 45 -28.57 -15.89 -23.11
N ALA A 46 -29.53 -15.76 -24.01
CA ALA A 46 -29.61 -14.63 -24.94
C ALA A 46 -30.01 -13.30 -24.25
N THR A 47 -30.66 -13.35 -23.09
CA THR A 47 -31.09 -12.13 -22.36
C THR A 47 -30.04 -11.59 -21.41
N GLN A 48 -28.85 -12.22 -21.31
CA GLN A 48 -27.76 -11.84 -20.42
C GLN A 48 -28.18 -11.70 -18.94
N THR A 49 -29.32 -12.25 -18.55
CA THR A 49 -29.77 -12.27 -17.16
C THR A 49 -28.96 -13.33 -16.40
N GLY A 50 -28.05 -12.92 -15.56
CA GLY A 50 -27.26 -13.84 -14.75
C GLY A 50 -28.11 -14.49 -13.65
N ILE A 51 -27.80 -15.73 -13.28
CA ILE A 51 -28.40 -16.41 -12.13
C ILE A 51 -27.87 -15.81 -10.82
N VAL A 52 -26.57 -15.58 -10.78
CA VAL A 52 -25.83 -15.06 -9.63
C VAL A 52 -24.50 -14.48 -10.08
N THR A 53 -23.99 -13.50 -9.35
CA THR A 53 -22.63 -12.98 -9.56
C THR A 53 -21.66 -13.70 -8.65
N ILE A 54 -20.55 -14.16 -9.21
CA ILE A 54 -19.43 -14.74 -8.44
C ILE A 54 -18.22 -13.82 -8.58
N VAL A 55 -17.64 -13.41 -7.47
CA VAL A 55 -16.48 -12.53 -7.44
C VAL A 55 -15.35 -13.19 -6.68
N GLN A 56 -14.18 -13.25 -7.30
CA GLN A 56 -12.97 -13.70 -6.63
C GLN A 56 -12.44 -12.57 -5.74
N ILE A 57 -12.35 -12.84 -4.45
CA ILE A 57 -11.85 -11.90 -3.44
C ILE A 57 -10.53 -12.36 -2.80
N GLU A 58 -10.09 -13.58 -3.08
CA GLU A 58 -8.83 -14.16 -2.66
C GLU A 58 -8.10 -14.77 -3.86
N PRO A 59 -6.99 -14.15 -4.30
CA PRO A 59 -6.47 -12.84 -3.95
C PRO A 59 -7.31 -11.70 -4.54
N ILE A 60 -7.21 -10.49 -3.95
CA ILE A 60 -7.84 -9.26 -4.44
C ILE A 60 -6.79 -8.30 -4.99
N ALA A 61 -7.14 -7.56 -6.04
CA ALA A 61 -6.29 -6.52 -6.59
C ALA A 61 -6.81 -5.12 -6.24
N VAL A 62 -5.89 -4.24 -5.84
CA VAL A 62 -6.16 -2.82 -5.65
C VAL A 62 -5.46 -2.05 -6.76
N ILE A 63 -6.23 -1.21 -7.46
CA ILE A 63 -5.72 -0.31 -8.49
C ILE A 63 -5.68 1.09 -7.89
N PHE A 64 -4.51 1.73 -7.94
CA PHE A 64 -4.29 3.07 -7.44
C PHE A 64 -3.39 3.86 -8.37
N THR A 65 -3.27 5.15 -8.16
CA THR A 65 -2.46 6.04 -9.00
C THR A 65 -1.28 6.59 -8.24
N ALA A 66 -0.20 6.84 -8.96
CA ALA A 66 0.96 7.58 -8.46
C ALA A 66 1.34 8.68 -9.45
N PRO A 67 1.91 9.81 -9.01
CA PRO A 67 2.44 10.85 -9.89
C PRO A 67 3.54 10.30 -10.81
N GLU A 68 3.61 10.79 -12.04
CA GLU A 68 4.57 10.31 -13.04
C GLU A 68 6.03 10.59 -12.67
N ASP A 69 6.30 11.62 -11.88
CA ASP A 69 7.63 11.96 -11.37
C ASP A 69 8.21 10.87 -10.47
N GLN A 70 7.35 10.06 -9.82
CA GLN A 70 7.74 8.93 -8.99
C GLN A 70 8.02 7.65 -9.80
N LEU A 71 7.67 7.63 -11.08
CA LEU A 71 7.78 6.44 -11.93
C LEU A 71 9.19 5.83 -11.98
N PRO A 72 10.29 6.62 -12.08
CA PRO A 72 11.65 6.06 -12.05
C PRO A 72 11.94 5.31 -10.74
N ASN A 73 11.57 5.90 -9.60
CA ASN A 73 11.78 5.31 -8.28
C ASN A 73 10.97 4.01 -8.10
N ILE A 74 9.71 4.02 -8.55
CA ILE A 74 8.82 2.85 -8.49
C ILE A 74 9.35 1.72 -9.38
N LYS A 75 9.86 2.05 -10.58
CA LYS A 75 10.46 1.06 -11.49
C LYS A 75 11.71 0.41 -10.88
N THR A 76 12.58 1.22 -10.27
CA THR A 76 13.76 0.71 -9.56
C THR A 76 13.35 -0.22 -8.41
N ALA A 77 12.42 0.22 -7.57
CA ALA A 77 11.91 -0.60 -6.47
C ALA A 77 11.30 -1.93 -6.95
N LEU A 78 10.59 -1.92 -8.09
CA LEU A 78 10.01 -3.13 -8.68
C LEU A 78 11.09 -4.05 -9.28
N ALA A 79 12.17 -3.51 -9.80
CA ALA A 79 13.32 -4.28 -10.32
C ALA A 79 14.11 -4.94 -9.18
N ASP A 80 14.23 -4.28 -8.04
CA ASP A 80 14.90 -4.79 -6.84
C ASP A 80 14.07 -5.84 -6.07
N GLY A 81 12.80 -6.01 -6.43
CA GLY A 81 11.86 -6.94 -5.80
C GLY A 81 10.43 -6.47 -5.95
N SER A 82 9.51 -7.10 -5.21
CA SER A 82 8.10 -6.69 -5.18
C SER A 82 7.85 -5.72 -4.02
N PRO A 83 7.75 -4.40 -4.26
CA PRO A 83 7.58 -3.43 -3.20
C PRO A 83 6.31 -3.70 -2.38
N LYS A 84 6.44 -3.61 -1.05
CA LYS A 84 5.28 -3.76 -0.16
C LYS A 84 4.30 -2.60 -0.37
N THR A 85 3.04 -2.95 -0.48
CA THR A 85 1.93 -2.00 -0.57
C THR A 85 0.98 -2.24 0.59
N ILE A 86 0.64 -1.20 1.32
CA ILE A 86 -0.29 -1.26 2.43
C ILE A 86 -1.60 -0.61 1.99
N ALA A 87 -2.70 -1.35 2.09
CA ALA A 87 -4.04 -0.82 1.94
C ALA A 87 -4.50 -0.28 3.30
N LEU A 88 -4.95 0.97 3.31
CA LEU A 88 -5.39 1.70 4.49
C LEU A 88 -6.88 2.02 4.36
N SER A 89 -7.54 2.24 5.49
CA SER A 89 -8.87 2.84 5.50
C SER A 89 -8.86 4.20 4.77
N THR A 90 -10.02 4.67 4.34
CA THR A 90 -10.17 5.91 3.54
C THR A 90 -9.58 7.14 4.25
N ASP A 91 -9.62 7.15 5.59
CA ASP A 91 -9.00 8.18 6.43
C ASP A 91 -7.46 8.05 6.57
N GLY A 92 -6.87 6.99 6.00
CA GLY A 92 -5.43 6.73 6.01
C GLY A 92 -4.84 6.27 7.35
N LYS A 93 -5.69 6.07 8.39
CA LYS A 93 -5.22 5.81 9.76
C LYS A 93 -5.03 4.33 10.08
N ARG A 94 -5.94 3.47 9.59
CA ARG A 94 -5.93 2.04 9.91
C ARG A 94 -5.41 1.22 8.73
N ALA A 95 -4.41 0.39 8.95
CA ALA A 95 -3.99 -0.61 7.98
C ALA A 95 -5.06 -1.72 7.89
N LEU A 96 -5.51 -1.99 6.67
CA LEU A 96 -6.49 -3.03 6.37
C LEU A 96 -5.80 -4.31 5.94
N SER A 97 -4.83 -4.21 5.03
CA SER A 97 -4.10 -5.36 4.53
C SER A 97 -2.74 -4.95 3.97
N THR A 98 -1.83 -5.91 3.89
CA THR A 98 -0.52 -5.74 3.27
C THR A 98 -0.41 -6.65 2.06
N GLY A 99 -0.03 -6.09 0.94
CA GLY A 99 0.18 -6.78 -0.32
C GLY A 99 1.48 -6.37 -0.99
N THR A 100 1.60 -6.69 -2.26
CA THR A 100 2.79 -6.38 -3.08
C THR A 100 2.39 -5.71 -4.39
N LEU A 101 3.22 -4.79 -4.85
CA LEU A 101 3.07 -4.19 -6.17
C LEU A 101 3.34 -5.26 -7.24
N ALA A 102 2.35 -5.51 -8.10
CA ALA A 102 2.44 -6.53 -9.13
C ALA A 102 2.69 -5.95 -10.52
N LEU A 103 2.16 -4.77 -10.80
CA LEU A 103 2.21 -4.19 -12.15
C LEU A 103 2.20 -2.66 -12.11
N ILE A 104 2.97 -2.08 -13.00
CA ILE A 104 2.90 -0.66 -13.40
C ILE A 104 2.23 -0.62 -14.78
N ASN A 105 1.20 0.19 -14.95
CA ASN A 105 0.59 0.38 -16.27
C ASN A 105 1.61 0.96 -17.26
N ASN A 106 1.49 0.58 -18.52
CA ASN A 106 2.39 1.01 -19.60
C ASN A 106 2.08 2.40 -20.14
N GLN A 107 1.05 3.06 -19.63
CA GLN A 107 0.58 4.36 -20.09
C GLN A 107 0.40 5.31 -18.90
N VAL A 108 0.86 6.54 -19.08
CA VAL A 108 0.58 7.67 -18.20
C VAL A 108 -0.71 8.34 -18.66
N ASP A 109 -1.56 8.69 -17.73
CA ASP A 109 -2.74 9.52 -18.00
C ASP A 109 -2.28 10.97 -18.07
N THR A 110 -2.26 11.51 -19.31
CA THR A 110 -1.77 12.86 -19.58
C THR A 110 -2.67 13.97 -19.01
N SER A 111 -3.92 13.66 -18.71
CA SER A 111 -4.85 14.63 -18.14
C SER A 111 -4.59 14.88 -16.66
N SER A 112 -4.12 13.86 -15.94
CA SER A 112 -3.84 13.91 -14.50
C SER A 112 -2.35 13.83 -14.14
N GLY A 113 -1.46 13.54 -15.10
CA GLY A 113 -0.03 13.34 -14.86
C GLY A 113 0.23 12.14 -13.95
N THR A 114 -0.61 11.09 -14.01
CA THR A 114 -0.49 9.94 -13.13
C THR A 114 -0.34 8.63 -13.89
N VAL A 115 0.31 7.66 -13.24
CA VAL A 115 0.39 6.28 -13.72
C VAL A 115 -0.44 5.37 -12.82
N ARG A 116 -1.15 4.41 -13.42
CA ARG A 116 -1.90 3.40 -12.69
C ARG A 116 -0.99 2.26 -12.25
N LEU A 117 -1.17 1.85 -11.02
CA LEU A 117 -0.45 0.76 -10.39
C LEU A 117 -1.45 -0.31 -9.94
N LYS A 118 -1.03 -1.57 -9.96
CA LYS A 118 -1.81 -2.69 -9.48
C LYS A 118 -1.02 -3.42 -8.41
N ALA A 119 -1.56 -3.47 -7.20
CA ALA A 119 -1.05 -4.31 -6.12
C ALA A 119 -1.99 -5.49 -5.87
N VAL A 120 -1.43 -6.60 -5.43
CA VAL A 120 -2.16 -7.83 -5.10
C VAL A 120 -2.04 -8.09 -3.61
N PHE A 121 -3.16 -8.44 -3.00
CA PHE A 121 -3.33 -8.75 -1.58
C PHE A 121 -3.95 -10.13 -1.44
N ASP A 122 -3.44 -10.95 -0.53
CA ASP A 122 -3.97 -12.30 -0.27
C ASP A 122 -5.42 -12.25 0.25
N ASN A 123 -5.73 -11.24 1.09
CA ASN A 123 -7.08 -10.95 1.61
C ASN A 123 -7.77 -12.12 2.34
N LYS A 124 -7.02 -12.94 3.05
CA LYS A 124 -7.56 -14.11 3.77
C LYS A 124 -8.54 -13.76 4.89
N ASP A 125 -8.41 -12.56 5.43
CA ASP A 125 -9.27 -11.99 6.47
C ASP A 125 -10.49 -11.25 5.90
N HIS A 126 -10.62 -11.18 4.56
CA HIS A 126 -11.68 -10.48 3.85
C HIS A 126 -11.81 -9.00 4.26
N ALA A 127 -10.72 -8.38 4.70
CA ALA A 127 -10.70 -6.97 5.09
C ALA A 127 -10.90 -6.01 3.92
N LEU A 128 -10.58 -6.46 2.69
CA LEU A 128 -10.79 -5.73 1.45
C LEU A 128 -11.99 -6.30 0.70
N TRP A 129 -12.83 -5.41 0.18
CA TRP A 129 -14.03 -5.80 -0.55
C TRP A 129 -14.03 -5.19 -1.95
N PRO A 130 -14.48 -5.93 -2.99
CA PRO A 130 -14.59 -5.38 -4.34
C PRO A 130 -15.47 -4.13 -4.39
N GLY A 131 -14.98 -3.07 -5.04
CA GLY A 131 -15.66 -1.78 -5.10
C GLY A 131 -15.43 -0.87 -3.90
N GLN A 132 -14.71 -1.33 -2.86
CA GLN A 132 -14.36 -0.50 -1.71
C GLN A 132 -13.27 0.50 -2.09
N SER A 133 -13.44 1.76 -1.67
CA SER A 133 -12.38 2.78 -1.74
C SER A 133 -11.41 2.61 -0.58
N VAL A 134 -10.12 2.63 -0.90
CA VAL A 134 -9.03 2.51 0.07
C VAL A 134 -7.93 3.52 -0.24
N SER A 135 -7.22 3.97 0.78
CA SER A 135 -5.96 4.68 0.62
C SER A 135 -4.83 3.67 0.51
N THR A 136 -3.77 4.00 -0.23
CA THR A 136 -2.63 3.09 -0.42
C THR A 136 -1.33 3.77 -0.05
N ARG A 137 -0.44 3.01 0.60
CA ARG A 137 0.94 3.42 0.88
C ARG A 137 1.88 2.41 0.24
N LEU A 138 2.68 2.86 -0.72
CA LEU A 138 3.69 2.07 -1.40
C LEU A 138 5.06 2.31 -0.76
N LEU A 139 5.73 1.26 -0.31
CA LEU A 139 7.09 1.32 0.23
C LEU A 139 8.09 1.22 -0.93
N ILE A 140 8.59 2.37 -1.39
CA ILE A 140 9.49 2.44 -2.56
C ILE A 140 10.93 2.10 -2.17
N ALA A 141 11.37 2.56 -0.99
CA ALA A 141 12.74 2.34 -0.52
C ALA A 141 12.79 2.30 1.00
N THR A 142 13.74 1.55 1.53
CA THR A 142 14.11 1.56 2.94
C THR A 142 15.54 2.05 3.04
N LEU A 143 15.74 3.19 3.68
CA LEU A 143 17.07 3.70 3.98
C LEU A 143 17.61 2.96 5.20
N LYS A 144 18.67 2.18 4.99
CA LYS A 144 19.38 1.50 6.09
C LYS A 144 20.36 2.48 6.71
N ASP A 145 20.50 2.41 8.04
CA ASP A 145 21.47 3.18 8.82
C ASP A 145 21.34 4.72 8.67
N ALA A 146 20.14 5.20 8.34
CA ALA A 146 19.87 6.62 8.23
C ALA A 146 19.78 7.30 9.61
N THR A 147 20.43 8.44 9.77
CA THR A 147 20.26 9.28 10.95
C THR A 147 18.93 10.01 10.86
N VAL A 148 18.04 9.76 11.82
CA VAL A 148 16.67 10.31 11.81
C VAL A 148 16.44 11.13 13.07
N VAL A 149 15.86 12.32 12.91
CA VAL A 149 15.46 13.20 14.01
C VAL A 149 13.98 13.57 13.89
N PRO A 150 13.27 13.88 15.00
CA PRO A 150 11.94 14.47 14.91
C PRO A 150 11.98 15.80 14.13
N ASP A 151 10.95 16.08 13.33
CA ASP A 151 10.88 17.33 12.56
C ASP A 151 10.98 18.58 13.45
N ASP A 152 10.49 18.49 14.67
CA ASP A 152 10.57 19.56 15.68
C ASP A 152 12.01 19.95 16.02
N ALA A 153 12.99 19.06 15.81
CA ALA A 153 14.41 19.37 16.04
C ALA A 153 15.02 20.18 14.91
N VAL A 154 14.41 20.21 13.73
CA VAL A 154 14.91 20.89 12.54
C VAL A 154 14.45 22.34 12.56
N GLN A 155 15.40 23.26 12.52
CA GLN A 155 15.14 24.69 12.52
C GLN A 155 15.63 25.34 11.22
N HIS A 156 14.93 26.40 10.80
CA HIS A 156 15.30 27.19 9.63
C HIS A 156 16.07 28.43 10.06
N GLY A 157 17.26 28.62 9.52
CA GLY A 157 18.10 29.80 9.78
C GLY A 157 18.55 30.50 8.50
N PRO A 158 19.21 31.64 8.63
CA PRO A 158 19.68 32.43 7.48
C PRO A 158 20.65 31.64 6.58
N ASN A 159 21.41 30.72 7.17
CA ASN A 159 22.44 29.91 6.48
C ASN A 159 21.93 28.48 6.13
N GLY A 160 20.62 28.21 6.22
CA GLY A 160 20.02 26.91 5.93
C GLY A 160 19.41 26.24 7.16
N LEU A 161 19.27 24.91 7.08
CA LEU A 161 18.71 24.13 8.17
C LEU A 161 19.76 23.87 9.25
N TYR A 162 19.33 23.93 10.50
CA TYR A 162 20.18 23.63 11.65
C TYR A 162 19.41 22.87 12.73
N ALA A 163 20.13 22.22 13.61
CA ALA A 163 19.59 21.63 14.83
C ALA A 163 20.47 22.02 16.02
N TYR A 164 19.87 22.09 17.20
CA TYR A 164 20.62 22.20 18.44
C TYR A 164 20.92 20.81 18.98
N THR A 165 22.20 20.51 19.18
CA THR A 165 22.70 19.31 19.88
C THR A 165 23.08 19.66 21.30
N VAL A 166 23.08 18.66 22.18
CA VAL A 166 23.49 18.81 23.58
C VAL A 166 24.82 18.11 23.77
N THR A 167 25.85 18.91 24.13
CA THR A 167 27.20 18.38 24.44
C THR A 167 27.20 17.55 25.73
N PRO A 168 28.29 16.76 26.01
CA PRO A 168 28.44 16.04 27.29
C PRO A 168 28.36 16.95 28.53
N GLU A 169 28.75 18.21 28.40
CA GLU A 169 28.69 19.23 29.46
C GLU A 169 27.32 19.89 29.60
N ASN A 170 26.29 19.36 28.93
CA ASN A 170 24.92 19.88 28.87
C ASN A 170 24.83 21.30 28.30
N LYS A 171 25.68 21.66 27.35
CA LYS A 171 25.61 22.91 26.63
C LYS A 171 24.96 22.69 25.25
N ALA A 172 24.18 23.66 24.83
CA ALA A 172 23.63 23.67 23.49
C ALA A 172 24.66 24.05 22.45
N GLU A 173 24.81 23.29 21.41
CA GLU A 173 25.65 23.54 20.24
C GLU A 173 24.77 23.62 19.00
N LEU A 174 24.96 24.65 18.18
CA LEU A 174 24.28 24.79 16.90
C LEU A 174 25.05 24.00 15.84
N ARG A 175 24.40 23.07 15.17
CA ARG A 175 24.98 22.34 14.03
C ARG A 175 24.11 22.55 12.79
N THR A 176 24.76 22.98 11.70
CA THR A 176 24.14 23.03 10.40
C THR A 176 23.92 21.61 9.93
N ILE A 177 22.71 21.32 9.45
CA ILE A 177 22.29 19.99 9.02
C ILE A 177 21.80 20.04 7.58
N LYS A 178 21.91 18.89 6.90
CA LYS A 178 21.34 18.69 5.58
C LYS A 178 20.27 17.63 5.67
N VAL A 179 19.03 18.03 5.44
CA VAL A 179 17.86 17.15 5.45
C VAL A 179 17.54 16.78 4.01
N THR A 180 17.47 15.47 3.73
CA THR A 180 17.13 14.95 2.40
C THR A 180 15.66 14.73 2.26
N ARG A 181 15.00 14.26 3.32
CA ARG A 181 13.58 13.91 3.29
C ARG A 181 12.95 14.02 4.67
N SER A 182 11.72 14.51 4.72
CA SER A 182 10.87 14.44 5.91
C SER A 182 9.65 13.56 5.62
N ILE A 183 9.38 12.60 6.50
CA ILE A 183 8.27 11.64 6.36
C ILE A 183 7.72 11.32 7.75
N ASP A 184 6.41 11.39 7.89
CA ASP A 184 5.66 11.00 9.11
C ASP A 184 6.22 11.68 10.40
N GLY A 185 6.54 12.98 10.32
CA GLY A 185 7.04 13.76 11.46
C GLY A 185 8.51 13.51 11.82
N ARG A 186 9.27 12.87 10.91
CA ARG A 186 10.69 12.57 11.06
C ARG A 186 11.47 13.02 9.85
N SER A 187 12.60 13.69 10.10
CA SER A 187 13.55 14.14 9.08
C SER A 187 14.77 13.24 9.02
N VAL A 188 15.13 12.84 7.81
CA VAL A 188 16.36 12.11 7.52
C VAL A 188 17.47 13.13 7.32
N VAL A 189 18.53 13.02 8.13
CA VAL A 189 19.69 13.92 8.12
C VAL A 189 20.87 13.18 7.54
N ASP A 190 21.41 13.70 6.42
CA ASP A 190 22.58 13.12 5.75
C ASP A 190 23.89 13.66 6.33
N GLU A 191 23.91 14.93 6.73
CA GLU A 191 25.12 15.61 7.21
C GLU A 191 24.81 16.46 8.45
N GLY A 192 25.76 16.54 9.35
CA GLY A 192 25.74 17.45 10.52
C GLY A 192 25.35 16.79 11.84
N LEU A 193 24.80 15.57 11.83
CA LEU A 193 24.50 14.80 13.04
C LEU A 193 25.09 13.39 12.95
N SER A 194 25.42 12.84 14.10
CA SER A 194 25.89 11.47 14.27
C SER A 194 24.87 10.62 15.03
N PRO A 195 24.82 9.29 14.78
CA PRO A 195 24.01 8.40 15.58
C PRO A 195 24.36 8.52 17.08
N GLY A 196 23.33 8.70 17.91
CA GLY A 196 23.51 8.91 19.35
C GLY A 196 23.58 10.36 19.80
N ASP A 197 23.66 11.34 18.90
CA ASP A 197 23.58 12.75 19.27
C ASP A 197 22.22 13.07 19.91
N ARG A 198 22.25 13.83 21.01
CA ARG A 198 21.02 14.33 21.66
C ARG A 198 20.62 15.64 21.01
N VAL A 199 19.42 15.70 20.44
CA VAL A 199 18.87 16.89 19.79
C VAL A 199 17.79 17.54 20.65
N ILE A 200 17.67 18.87 20.58
CA ILE A 200 16.66 19.64 21.29
C ILE A 200 15.40 19.70 20.42
N THR A 201 14.29 19.16 20.91
CA THR A 201 13.01 19.11 20.20
C THR A 201 12.00 20.13 20.71
N ALA A 202 12.24 20.74 21.88
CA ALA A 202 11.36 21.74 22.47
C ALA A 202 12.15 22.85 23.17
N GLY A 203 11.62 24.07 23.15
CA GLY A 203 12.24 25.21 23.82
C GLY A 203 13.36 25.91 23.04
N GLN A 204 13.54 25.62 21.77
CA GLN A 204 14.60 26.11 20.88
C GLN A 204 14.70 27.65 20.86
N PHE A 205 13.56 28.35 20.99
CA PHE A 205 13.50 29.83 20.97
C PHE A 205 14.25 30.51 22.13
N LYS A 206 14.53 29.76 23.21
CA LYS A 206 15.25 30.27 24.42
C LYS A 206 16.69 29.83 24.44
N VAL A 207 17.13 29.04 23.47
CA VAL A 207 18.45 28.45 23.45
C VAL A 207 19.38 29.24 22.52
N GLN A 208 20.56 29.59 23.03
CA GLN A 208 21.64 30.14 22.23
C GLN A 208 22.87 29.19 22.32
N PRO A 209 23.76 29.21 21.35
CA PRO A 209 25.00 28.43 21.42
C PRO A 209 25.73 28.66 22.73
N GLY A 210 26.12 27.61 23.43
CA GLY A 210 26.77 27.65 24.73
C GLY A 210 25.85 27.73 25.95
N THR A 211 24.57 27.86 25.77
CA THR A 211 23.58 27.88 26.88
C THR A 211 23.54 26.51 27.56
N LEU A 212 23.58 26.49 28.90
CA LEU A 212 23.33 25.30 29.70
C LEU A 212 21.85 24.90 29.56
N VAL A 213 21.60 23.66 29.20
CA VAL A 213 20.24 23.10 29.04
C VAL A 213 20.01 22.00 30.05
N THR A 214 18.80 22.04 30.65
CA THR A 214 18.34 20.94 31.50
C THR A 214 17.46 20.05 30.63
N THR A 215 17.87 18.79 30.43
CA THR A 215 17.12 17.85 29.59
C THR A 215 16.09 17.12 30.43
N ALA A 216 14.80 17.34 30.13
CA ALA A 216 13.78 16.32 30.39
C ALA A 216 13.90 15.31 29.24
N VAL A 217 14.39 14.11 29.50
CA VAL A 217 14.44 13.05 28.49
C VAL A 217 12.98 12.70 28.14
N ALA A 218 12.53 13.04 26.94
CA ALA A 218 11.29 12.50 26.43
C ALA A 218 11.51 10.99 26.29
N SER A 219 10.87 10.21 27.16
CA SER A 219 10.92 8.76 27.09
C SER A 219 10.34 8.31 25.77
N SER A 220 11.07 7.45 25.06
CA SER A 220 10.70 6.82 23.78
C SER A 220 9.48 5.91 23.86
N ASP A 221 8.75 5.91 24.97
CA ASP A 221 7.63 5.00 25.28
C ASP A 221 6.26 5.45 24.77
N GLN A 222 6.14 6.63 24.15
CA GLN A 222 4.83 7.02 23.57
C GLN A 222 4.55 6.45 22.17
N ALA A 223 5.49 5.70 21.59
CA ALA A 223 5.28 5.07 20.28
C ALA A 223 4.61 3.67 20.36
N LYS A 224 4.33 3.16 21.56
CA LYS A 224 3.72 1.81 21.74
C LYS A 224 2.22 1.82 22.09
N GLY A 225 1.61 2.99 22.21
CA GLY A 225 0.21 3.14 22.63
C GLY A 225 -0.82 3.32 21.48
N ALA A 226 -0.43 3.11 20.24
CA ALA A 226 -1.34 3.22 19.09
C ALA A 226 -1.48 1.91 18.30
N GLN A 227 -1.29 0.76 18.97
CA GLN A 227 -1.57 -0.57 18.44
C GLN A 227 -2.41 -1.35 19.48
N GLU A 228 -3.65 -0.97 19.64
CA GLU A 228 -4.77 -1.81 20.06
C GLU A 228 -5.99 -1.47 19.23
#